data_8dc9a4445256e2f09e27dc3309143498
#
_entry.id   8dc9a4445256e2f09e27dc3309143498
#
_cell.length_a   1.000
_cell.length_b   1.000
_cell.length_c   1.000
_cell.angle_alpha   90.00
_cell.angle_beta   90.00
_cell.angle_gamma   90.00
#
_symmetry.space_group_name_H-M   'P 1'
#
loop_
_entity.id
_entity.type
_entity.pdbx_description
1 polymer ?
#
loop_
_entity_poly.entity_id
_entity_poly.type
_entity_poly.pdbx_seq_one_letter_code
_entity_poly.pdbx_strand_id
1 'polypeptide(L)'
;MKHTLTFAALAMAAAASAHAAPVGKSTAALLAADKSCAGLPTHAEFKAALQAAQKEKNAAFGLNMWGAVVNRAGVVCAVAFTGDNWGDQWPGSRVIAAQKAYTSNNFSLPKLAMATANLYSIAQPGGFAFGIQESNPIVPERAYAGPTAYWGQGNDPMVGVRVGGFNVFGGGLPLYNAKGELIGALGSSGDSSCADHFISWRTRNTLKLDYVPAGLGPNNVDQIAFSGPWSQPVCGDLKAHDEVVKGLPATRKVGQ
;
A
#
# COMPACT_ATOMS: atom_id res chain seq x y z
N MET A 1 53.40 -25.48 56.01
CA MET A 1 53.71 -24.77 54.79
C MET A 1 52.37 -24.31 54.17
N LYS A 2 52.14 -23.02 54.29
CA LYS A 2 50.87 -22.39 53.73
C LYS A 2 51.24 -21.69 52.43
N HIS A 3 50.69 -22.18 51.34
CA HIS A 3 50.82 -21.52 50.02
C HIS A 3 49.65 -20.59 49.77
N THR A 4 49.96 -19.31 49.75
CA THR A 4 49.01 -18.23 49.44
C THR A 4 49.05 -18.06 47.92
N LEU A 5 47.94 -18.33 47.21
CA LEU A 5 47.76 -18.06 45.78
C LEU A 5 47.20 -16.64 45.64
N THR A 6 47.98 -15.75 45.04
CA THR A 6 47.57 -14.39 44.68
C THR A 6 46.95 -14.42 43.28
N PHE A 7 45.67 -14.12 43.19
CA PHE A 7 44.99 -13.93 41.89
C PHE A 7 45.22 -12.48 41.45
N ALA A 8 45.94 -12.28 40.35
CA ALA A 8 46.04 -11.00 39.64
C ALA A 8 44.86 -10.89 38.70
N ALA A 9 43.96 -9.94 38.98
CA ALA A 9 42.85 -9.60 38.10
C ALA A 9 43.37 -8.66 36.97
N LEU A 10 43.37 -9.17 35.72
CA LEU A 10 43.69 -8.41 34.55
C LEU A 10 42.40 -7.70 34.08
N ALA A 11 42.29 -6.41 34.33
CA ALA A 11 41.19 -5.57 33.80
C ALA A 11 41.47 -5.22 32.33
N MET A 12 40.80 -5.90 31.38
CA MET A 12 40.77 -5.47 29.99
C MET A 12 39.78 -4.31 29.84
N ALA A 13 40.32 -3.10 29.69
CA ALA A 13 39.52 -1.94 29.25
C ALA A 13 39.25 -2.08 27.73
N ALA A 14 38.05 -2.51 27.39
CA ALA A 14 37.57 -2.45 26.00
C ALA A 14 37.24 -1.00 25.65
N ALA A 15 38.13 -0.35 24.91
CA ALA A 15 37.83 0.92 24.27
C ALA A 15 36.81 0.70 23.17
N ALA A 16 35.52 0.95 23.46
CA ALA A 16 34.47 1.04 22.46
C ALA A 16 34.69 2.29 21.62
N SER A 17 35.26 2.15 20.44
CA SER A 17 35.30 3.22 19.43
C SER A 17 33.86 3.47 18.97
N ALA A 18 33.22 4.47 19.55
CA ALA A 18 31.95 4.97 19.06
C ALA A 18 32.20 5.63 17.69
N HIS A 19 31.93 4.89 16.62
CA HIS A 19 31.84 5.49 15.29
C HIS A 19 30.60 6.38 15.31
N ALA A 20 30.80 7.70 15.40
CA ALA A 20 29.74 8.66 15.19
C ALA A 20 29.21 8.46 13.76
N ALA A 21 27.95 8.07 13.63
CA ALA A 21 27.27 8.06 12.35
C ALA A 21 27.35 9.46 11.73
N PRO A 22 27.48 9.58 10.39
CA PRO A 22 27.53 10.88 9.75
C PRO A 22 26.31 11.69 10.18
N VAL A 23 26.51 12.98 10.50
CA VAL A 23 25.49 13.92 10.96
C VAL A 23 24.45 14.08 9.85
N GLY A 24 23.50 13.13 9.81
CA GLY A 24 22.29 13.19 9.01
C GLY A 24 21.30 14.17 9.64
N LYS A 25 20.23 14.47 8.91
CA LYS A 25 19.10 15.29 9.38
C LYS A 25 18.77 14.94 10.83
N SER A 26 18.46 15.96 11.66
CA SER A 26 18.08 15.75 13.07
C SER A 26 16.93 14.73 13.17
N THR A 27 16.86 13.98 14.27
CA THR A 27 15.77 13.01 14.52
C THR A 27 14.40 13.65 14.33
N ALA A 28 14.22 14.91 14.75
CA ALA A 28 12.98 15.65 14.54
C ALA A 28 12.66 15.86 13.04
N ALA A 29 13.67 16.18 12.21
CA ALA A 29 13.49 16.33 10.77
C ALA A 29 13.16 15.00 10.07
N LEU A 30 13.75 13.90 10.52
CA LEU A 30 13.43 12.55 10.03
C LEU A 30 12.00 12.15 10.41
N LEU A 31 11.59 12.39 11.66
CA LEU A 31 10.23 12.12 12.12
C LEU A 31 9.18 12.98 11.39
N ALA A 32 9.50 14.23 11.08
CA ALA A 32 8.64 15.11 10.31
C ALA A 32 8.53 14.62 8.83
N ALA A 33 9.64 14.20 8.23
CA ALA A 33 9.66 13.63 6.87
C ALA A 33 8.85 12.33 6.79
N ASP A 34 8.97 11.46 7.78
CA ASP A 34 8.22 10.20 7.88
C ASP A 34 6.69 10.41 7.89
N LYS A 35 6.22 11.51 8.49
CA LYS A 35 4.80 11.85 8.57
C LYS A 35 4.32 12.71 7.38
N SER A 36 5.20 13.10 6.48
CA SER A 36 4.84 13.97 5.37
C SER A 36 3.96 13.27 4.35
N CYS A 37 2.81 13.87 4.07
CA CYS A 37 1.91 13.49 2.98
C CYS A 37 2.05 14.44 1.77
N ALA A 38 3.11 15.23 1.71
CA ALA A 38 3.37 16.15 0.60
C ALA A 38 3.44 15.42 -0.74
N GLY A 39 2.78 15.95 -1.75
CA GLY A 39 2.70 15.35 -3.09
C GLY A 39 1.69 14.21 -3.22
N LEU A 40 1.06 13.77 -2.13
CA LEU A 40 -0.06 12.84 -2.15
C LEU A 40 -1.39 13.60 -2.19
N PRO A 41 -2.48 12.97 -2.68
CA PRO A 41 -3.77 13.63 -2.77
C PRO A 41 -4.32 13.99 -1.38
N THR A 42 -5.00 15.10 -1.29
CA THR A 42 -5.83 15.43 -0.14
C THR A 42 -6.98 14.43 0.01
N HIS A 43 -7.60 14.37 1.19
CA HIS A 43 -8.79 13.55 1.41
C HIS A 43 -9.90 13.82 0.38
N ALA A 44 -10.18 15.10 0.07
CA ALA A 44 -11.23 15.47 -0.86
C ALA A 44 -10.93 15.02 -2.30
N GLU A 45 -9.71 15.25 -2.79
CA GLU A 45 -9.27 14.80 -4.12
C GLU A 45 -9.32 13.29 -4.24
N PHE A 46 -8.83 12.58 -3.22
CA PHE A 46 -8.85 11.12 -3.20
C PHE A 46 -10.28 10.57 -3.19
N LYS A 47 -11.16 11.09 -2.31
CA LYS A 47 -12.56 10.68 -2.22
C LYS A 47 -13.28 10.90 -3.56
N ALA A 48 -13.12 12.05 -4.18
CA ALA A 48 -13.75 12.36 -5.48
C ALA A 48 -13.27 11.41 -6.58
N ALA A 49 -11.96 11.13 -6.67
CA ALA A 49 -11.40 10.21 -7.65
C ALA A 49 -11.88 8.76 -7.42
N LEU A 50 -11.95 8.31 -6.16
CA LEU A 50 -12.45 6.98 -5.79
C LEU A 50 -13.93 6.82 -6.14
N GLN A 51 -14.76 7.83 -5.82
CA GLN A 51 -16.19 7.82 -6.15
C GLN A 51 -16.44 7.81 -7.66
N ALA A 52 -15.66 8.56 -8.44
CA ALA A 52 -15.76 8.55 -9.89
C ALA A 52 -15.40 7.18 -10.46
N ALA A 53 -14.30 6.58 -10.00
CA ALA A 53 -13.85 5.26 -10.44
C ALA A 53 -14.82 4.12 -10.08
N GLN A 54 -15.46 4.18 -8.90
CA GLN A 54 -16.44 3.19 -8.46
C GLN A 54 -17.70 3.18 -9.34
N LYS A 55 -18.13 4.32 -9.87
CA LYS A 55 -19.31 4.43 -10.74
C LYS A 55 -19.10 3.86 -12.14
N GLU A 56 -17.85 3.63 -12.54
CA GLU A 56 -17.54 3.04 -13.84
C GLU A 56 -17.91 1.56 -13.89
N LYS A 57 -17.96 0.97 -15.11
CA LYS A 57 -18.14 -0.47 -15.29
C LYS A 57 -16.90 -1.22 -14.81
N ASN A 58 -17.00 -1.93 -13.69
CA ASN A 58 -15.93 -2.68 -13.05
C ASN A 58 -16.14 -4.21 -13.08
N ALA A 59 -17.12 -4.70 -13.83
CA ALA A 59 -17.43 -6.12 -14.05
C ALA A 59 -17.51 -6.96 -12.75
N ALA A 60 -18.21 -6.43 -11.73
CA ALA A 60 -18.42 -7.09 -10.45
C ALA A 60 -19.78 -6.69 -9.85
N PHE A 61 -19.90 -6.64 -8.52
CA PHE A 61 -21.18 -6.42 -7.82
C PHE A 61 -21.61 -4.95 -7.79
N GLY A 62 -20.74 -4.00 -8.10
CA GLY A 62 -21.03 -2.56 -8.07
C GLY A 62 -21.14 -1.97 -6.67
N LEU A 63 -20.48 -2.59 -5.70
CA LEU A 63 -20.54 -2.21 -4.29
C LEU A 63 -19.80 -0.91 -4.01
N ASN A 64 -20.17 -0.27 -2.91
CA ASN A 64 -19.42 0.86 -2.37
C ASN A 64 -18.06 0.42 -1.83
N MET A 65 -17.10 1.35 -1.84
CA MET A 65 -15.70 1.10 -1.60
C MET A 65 -15.17 1.86 -0.41
N TRP A 66 -14.18 1.27 0.25
CA TRP A 66 -13.18 1.96 1.05
C TRP A 66 -11.92 2.20 0.22
N GLY A 67 -11.23 3.30 0.51
CA GLY A 67 -9.93 3.58 -0.04
C GLY A 67 -8.99 4.16 1.01
N ALA A 68 -7.70 3.91 0.85
CA ALA A 68 -6.64 4.49 1.68
C ALA A 68 -5.43 4.87 0.83
N VAL A 69 -4.71 5.91 1.26
CA VAL A 69 -3.44 6.35 0.68
C VAL A 69 -2.38 6.32 1.76
N VAL A 70 -1.21 5.79 1.44
CA VAL A 70 -0.04 5.79 2.33
C VAL A 70 1.14 6.49 1.66
N ASN A 71 2.00 7.14 2.46
CA ASN A 71 3.28 7.66 1.99
C ASN A 71 4.36 6.56 1.91
N ARG A 72 5.58 6.90 1.46
CA ARG A 72 6.70 5.94 1.35
C ARG A 72 7.10 5.30 2.67
N ALA A 73 6.89 5.97 3.80
CA ALA A 73 7.14 5.41 5.13
C ALA A 73 5.97 4.53 5.64
N GLY A 74 4.92 4.33 4.85
CA GLY A 74 3.74 3.53 5.19
C GLY A 74 2.77 4.24 6.12
N VAL A 75 2.92 5.55 6.33
CA VAL A 75 1.98 6.35 7.12
C VAL A 75 0.73 6.62 6.29
N VAL A 76 -0.44 6.39 6.87
CA VAL A 76 -1.73 6.66 6.22
C VAL A 76 -1.92 8.17 6.08
N CYS A 77 -2.20 8.64 4.87
CA CYS A 77 -2.38 10.05 4.53
C CYS A 77 -3.84 10.42 4.25
N ALA A 78 -4.62 9.48 3.76
CA ALA A 78 -6.06 9.67 3.55
C ALA A 78 -6.78 8.33 3.69
N VAL A 79 -8.01 8.39 4.19
CA VAL A 79 -8.98 7.28 4.22
C VAL A 79 -10.31 7.85 3.76
N ALA A 80 -10.98 7.19 2.82
CA ALA A 80 -12.27 7.63 2.29
C ALA A 80 -13.18 6.43 1.99
N PHE A 81 -14.46 6.69 1.81
CA PHE A 81 -15.44 5.74 1.29
C PHE A 81 -16.32 6.38 0.21
N THR A 82 -16.97 5.55 -0.60
CA THR A 82 -17.78 6.03 -1.74
C THR A 82 -19.25 6.21 -1.39
N GLY A 83 -19.79 5.49 -0.41
CA GLY A 83 -21.17 5.62 0.07
C GLY A 83 -21.45 6.90 0.84
N ASP A 84 -22.62 6.99 1.46
CA ASP A 84 -23.04 8.16 2.24
C ASP A 84 -22.53 8.08 3.69
N ASN A 85 -22.37 6.87 4.22
CA ASN A 85 -21.84 6.63 5.56
C ASN A 85 -20.89 5.41 5.58
N TRP A 86 -20.17 5.22 6.68
CA TRP A 86 -19.15 4.18 6.82
C TRP A 86 -19.71 2.74 6.72
N GLY A 87 -21.00 2.54 6.97
CA GLY A 87 -21.66 1.23 6.92
C GLY A 87 -22.25 0.86 5.56
N ASP A 88 -22.20 1.74 4.54
CA ASP A 88 -22.71 1.48 3.19
C ASP A 88 -21.77 0.61 2.35
N GLN A 89 -20.59 0.36 2.83
CA GLN A 89 -19.59 -0.56 2.31
C GLN A 89 -19.14 -1.49 3.42
N TRP A 90 -18.56 -2.64 3.08
CA TRP A 90 -18.10 -3.61 4.08
C TRP A 90 -17.14 -2.97 5.09
N PRO A 91 -17.48 -2.90 6.40
CA PRO A 91 -16.66 -2.20 7.39
C PRO A 91 -15.22 -2.74 7.48
N GLY A 92 -15.02 -4.05 7.28
CA GLY A 92 -13.70 -4.68 7.26
C GLY A 92 -12.81 -4.17 6.12
N SER A 93 -13.40 -3.72 5.02
CA SER A 93 -12.67 -3.22 3.85
C SER A 93 -11.90 -1.92 4.12
N ARG A 94 -12.24 -1.15 5.19
CA ARG A 94 -11.47 0.02 5.60
C ARG A 94 -10.02 -0.34 5.93
N VAL A 95 -9.82 -1.38 6.72
CA VAL A 95 -8.48 -1.85 7.10
C VAL A 95 -7.81 -2.57 5.94
N ILE A 96 -8.56 -3.37 5.16
CA ILE A 96 -8.04 -4.05 3.98
C ILE A 96 -7.53 -3.05 2.93
N ALA A 97 -8.21 -1.93 2.71
CA ALA A 97 -7.75 -0.88 1.80
C ALA A 97 -6.39 -0.30 2.25
N ALA A 98 -6.22 -0.05 3.55
CA ALA A 98 -4.95 0.40 4.11
C ALA A 98 -3.84 -0.66 3.98
N GLN A 99 -4.14 -1.95 4.22
CA GLN A 99 -3.20 -3.05 4.01
C GLN A 99 -2.78 -3.17 2.54
N LYS A 100 -3.70 -3.07 1.58
CA LYS A 100 -3.40 -3.10 0.15
C LYS A 100 -2.49 -1.95 -0.26
N ALA A 101 -2.77 -0.73 0.22
CA ALA A 101 -1.90 0.43 0.01
C ALA A 101 -0.51 0.17 0.60
N TYR A 102 -0.43 -0.28 1.85
CA TYR A 102 0.82 -0.59 2.53
C TYR A 102 1.62 -1.66 1.79
N THR A 103 0.98 -2.74 1.36
CA THR A 103 1.61 -3.85 0.62
C THR A 103 2.22 -3.35 -0.69
N SER A 104 1.43 -2.68 -1.52
CA SER A 104 1.92 -2.17 -2.80
C SER A 104 3.07 -1.17 -2.62
N ASN A 105 2.99 -0.30 -1.59
CA ASN A 105 4.06 0.62 -1.23
C ASN A 105 5.38 -0.11 -0.90
N ASN A 106 5.31 -1.19 -0.14
CA ASN A 106 6.50 -1.89 0.37
C ASN A 106 7.13 -2.82 -0.67
N PHE A 107 6.36 -3.33 -1.64
CA PHE A 107 6.87 -4.17 -2.72
C PHE A 107 7.22 -3.40 -3.99
N SER A 108 6.92 -2.10 -4.06
CA SER A 108 7.31 -1.27 -5.20
C SER A 108 8.62 -0.54 -4.96
N LEU A 109 9.38 -0.38 -6.03
CA LEU A 109 10.70 0.27 -6.07
C LEU A 109 10.69 1.41 -7.10
N PRO A 110 11.69 2.31 -7.10
CA PRO A 110 11.75 3.40 -8.07
C PRO A 110 11.67 2.98 -9.54
N LYS A 111 12.07 1.73 -9.86
CA LYS A 111 12.07 1.20 -11.24
C LYS A 111 11.17 -0.03 -11.41
N LEU A 112 10.39 -0.42 -10.40
CA LEU A 112 9.53 -1.60 -10.43
C LEU A 112 8.24 -1.34 -9.65
N ALA A 113 7.14 -1.26 -10.35
CA ALA A 113 5.81 -1.16 -9.77
C ALA A 113 5.22 -2.56 -9.52
N MET A 114 4.65 -2.75 -8.34
CA MET A 114 4.00 -3.99 -7.91
C MET A 114 2.59 -3.70 -7.41
N ALA A 115 1.59 -4.09 -8.18
CA ALA A 115 0.22 -4.16 -7.66
C ALA A 115 0.08 -5.34 -6.69
N THR A 116 -0.84 -5.24 -5.75
CA THR A 116 -1.16 -6.38 -4.86
C THR A 116 -1.72 -7.58 -5.64
N ALA A 117 -2.37 -7.35 -6.79
CA ALA A 117 -2.79 -8.40 -7.71
C ALA A 117 -1.61 -9.24 -8.26
N ASN A 118 -0.44 -8.62 -8.46
CA ASN A 118 0.74 -9.33 -8.95
C ASN A 118 1.39 -10.22 -7.88
N LEU A 119 1.05 -10.04 -6.61
CA LEU A 119 1.62 -10.79 -5.50
C LEU A 119 0.81 -12.04 -5.13
N TYR A 120 -0.41 -12.19 -5.66
CA TYR A 120 -1.31 -13.27 -5.25
C TYR A 120 -0.69 -14.66 -5.46
N SER A 121 -0.30 -14.99 -6.70
CA SER A 121 0.18 -16.33 -7.05
C SER A 121 1.41 -16.75 -6.25
N ILE A 122 2.35 -15.84 -6.00
CA ILE A 122 3.58 -16.16 -5.26
C ILE A 122 3.36 -16.34 -3.76
N ALA A 123 2.23 -15.84 -3.22
CA ALA A 123 1.86 -15.96 -1.80
C ALA A 123 0.98 -17.18 -1.51
N GLN A 124 0.59 -17.96 -2.54
CA GLN A 124 -0.19 -19.19 -2.36
C GLN A 124 0.68 -20.37 -1.91
N PRO A 125 0.08 -21.46 -1.38
CA PRO A 125 0.83 -22.69 -1.06
C PRO A 125 1.70 -23.14 -2.24
N GLY A 126 3.00 -23.36 -1.97
CA GLY A 126 4.02 -23.68 -2.98
C GLY A 126 4.69 -22.46 -3.62
N GLY A 127 4.19 -21.24 -3.42
CA GLY A 127 4.85 -20.01 -3.84
C GLY A 127 5.98 -19.60 -2.88
N PHE A 128 6.98 -18.89 -3.40
CA PHE A 128 8.17 -18.50 -2.61
C PHE A 128 7.89 -17.43 -1.53
N ALA A 129 6.73 -16.76 -1.58
CA ALA A 129 6.29 -15.79 -0.58
C ALA A 129 5.09 -16.30 0.24
N PHE A 130 4.86 -17.64 0.27
CA PHE A 130 3.80 -18.22 1.09
C PHE A 130 3.94 -17.83 2.57
N GLY A 131 2.83 -17.46 3.21
CA GLY A 131 2.82 -17.01 4.61
C GLY A 131 3.17 -15.54 4.82
N ILE A 132 3.39 -14.77 3.76
CA ILE A 132 3.79 -13.36 3.87
C ILE A 132 2.72 -12.47 4.52
N GLN A 133 1.44 -12.76 4.30
CA GLN A 133 0.33 -12.02 4.91
C GLN A 133 0.27 -12.29 6.43
N GLU A 134 0.40 -13.54 6.82
CA GLU A 134 0.31 -14.01 8.20
C GLU A 134 1.49 -13.55 9.05
N SER A 135 2.69 -13.47 8.43
CA SER A 135 3.91 -13.00 9.09
C SER A 135 4.01 -11.47 9.23
N ASN A 136 3.08 -10.74 8.63
CA ASN A 136 3.04 -9.27 8.66
C ASN A 136 1.65 -8.79 9.09
N PRO A 137 1.27 -8.93 10.38
CA PRO A 137 -0.04 -8.53 10.87
C PRO A 137 -0.18 -7.01 10.92
N ILE A 138 -1.43 -6.57 10.97
CA ILE A 138 -1.76 -5.17 11.29
C ILE A 138 -1.44 -4.85 12.76
N VAL A 139 -1.43 -3.56 13.07
CA VAL A 139 -1.45 -3.04 14.46
C VAL A 139 -2.90 -2.72 14.80
N PRO A 140 -3.64 -3.60 15.52
CA PRO A 140 -5.09 -3.48 15.72
C PRO A 140 -5.48 -2.18 16.41
N GLU A 141 -4.69 -1.72 17.39
CA GLU A 141 -4.93 -0.51 18.16
C GLU A 141 -4.91 0.75 17.28
N ARG A 142 -4.23 0.70 16.13
CA ARG A 142 -4.17 1.79 15.14
C ARG A 142 -5.23 1.61 14.05
N ALA A 143 -5.44 0.37 13.63
CA ALA A 143 -6.39 0.04 12.57
C ALA A 143 -7.85 0.33 12.96
N TYR A 144 -8.20 0.08 14.22
CA TYR A 144 -9.57 0.20 14.74
C TYR A 144 -9.73 1.35 15.74
N ALA A 145 -8.80 2.31 15.76
CA ALA A 145 -8.85 3.45 16.65
C ALA A 145 -10.06 4.37 16.39
N GLY A 146 -10.49 5.02 17.44
CA GLY A 146 -11.45 6.11 17.46
C GLY A 146 -12.89 5.75 17.08
N PRO A 147 -13.80 6.72 17.23
CA PRO A 147 -15.20 6.53 16.92
C PRO A 147 -15.46 6.34 15.42
N THR A 148 -16.39 5.47 15.06
CA THR A 148 -16.80 5.19 13.68
C THR A 148 -17.32 6.42 12.94
N ALA A 149 -17.81 7.43 13.65
CA ALA A 149 -18.25 8.70 13.07
C ALA A 149 -17.12 9.46 12.33
N TYR A 150 -15.85 9.18 12.66
CA TYR A 150 -14.68 9.77 11.99
C TYR A 150 -14.12 8.89 10.88
N TRP A 151 -14.53 7.63 10.80
CA TRP A 151 -14.00 6.71 9.81
C TRP A 151 -14.32 7.17 8.38
N GLY A 152 -13.29 7.24 7.55
CA GLY A 152 -13.37 7.70 6.17
C GLY A 152 -13.57 9.20 6.01
N GLN A 153 -13.49 9.97 7.08
CA GLN A 153 -13.53 11.43 7.06
C GLN A 153 -12.09 12.00 6.99
N GLY A 154 -11.96 13.31 6.75
CA GLY A 154 -10.66 13.96 6.69
C GLY A 154 -9.82 13.87 7.97
N ASN A 155 -10.45 13.53 9.10
CA ASN A 155 -9.85 13.30 10.40
C ASN A 155 -9.94 11.83 10.85
N ASP A 156 -9.99 10.88 9.92
CA ASP A 156 -9.99 9.45 10.23
C ASP A 156 -8.83 9.10 11.17
N PRO A 157 -9.07 8.36 12.27
CA PRO A 157 -8.03 8.01 13.25
C PRO A 157 -6.86 7.19 12.71
N MET A 158 -6.96 6.57 11.53
CA MET A 158 -5.83 5.94 10.86
C MET A 158 -4.87 6.95 10.22
N VAL A 159 -5.30 8.19 9.96
CA VAL A 159 -4.44 9.22 9.35
C VAL A 159 -3.33 9.61 10.33
N GLY A 160 -2.10 9.65 9.82
CA GLY A 160 -0.91 9.99 10.60
C GLY A 160 -0.25 8.81 11.30
N VAL A 161 -0.79 7.57 11.19
CA VAL A 161 -0.17 6.38 11.78
C VAL A 161 0.16 5.31 10.73
N ARG A 162 1.00 4.35 11.08
CA ARG A 162 1.25 3.14 10.29
C ARG A 162 0.36 2.03 10.81
N VAL A 163 -0.52 1.51 9.95
CA VAL A 163 -1.40 0.38 10.27
C VAL A 163 -0.66 -0.94 10.10
N GLY A 164 0.22 -1.03 9.12
CA GLY A 164 0.93 -2.26 8.77
C GLY A 164 0.03 -3.28 8.08
N GLY A 165 0.46 -4.53 8.11
CA GLY A 165 -0.23 -5.65 7.51
C GLY A 165 -0.03 -5.78 6.01
N PHE A 166 0.02 -7.03 5.51
CA PHE A 166 0.05 -7.29 4.07
C PHE A 166 -1.26 -7.92 3.61
N ASN A 167 -1.68 -7.54 2.40
CA ASN A 167 -2.81 -8.15 1.70
C ASN A 167 -2.47 -8.23 0.21
N VAL A 168 -2.52 -9.45 -0.35
CA VAL A 168 -2.02 -9.76 -1.70
C VAL A 168 -3.13 -9.92 -2.74
N PHE A 169 -4.33 -9.44 -2.47
CA PHE A 169 -5.40 -9.37 -3.47
C PHE A 169 -5.36 -8.04 -4.22
N GLY A 170 -5.92 -8.00 -5.43
CA GLY A 170 -6.02 -6.78 -6.23
C GLY A 170 -6.64 -5.60 -5.47
N GLY A 171 -6.22 -4.40 -5.82
CA GLY A 171 -6.70 -3.15 -5.24
C GLY A 171 -5.60 -2.24 -4.67
N GLY A 172 -4.38 -2.74 -4.45
CA GLY A 172 -3.24 -1.91 -4.05
C GLY A 172 -2.38 -1.54 -5.25
N LEU A 173 -2.07 -0.25 -5.42
CA LEU A 173 -1.25 0.27 -6.53
C LEU A 173 -0.26 1.33 -6.04
N PRO A 174 1.01 1.29 -6.47
CA PRO A 174 1.99 2.33 -6.14
C PRO A 174 1.67 3.65 -6.85
N LEU A 175 2.06 4.76 -6.25
CA LEU A 175 1.88 6.09 -6.77
C LEU A 175 3.22 6.67 -7.23
N TYR A 176 3.31 6.96 -8.52
CA TYR A 176 4.46 7.61 -9.14
C TYR A 176 4.05 9.00 -9.65
N ASN A 177 4.80 10.03 -9.23
CA ASN A 177 4.56 11.40 -9.67
C ASN A 177 5.08 11.65 -11.11
N ALA A 178 4.88 12.84 -11.65
CA ALA A 178 5.30 13.22 -13.00
C ALA A 178 6.82 13.14 -13.27
N LYS A 179 7.63 13.05 -12.22
CA LYS A 179 9.08 12.82 -12.33
C LYS A 179 9.45 11.32 -12.33
N GLY A 180 8.47 10.42 -12.21
CA GLY A 180 8.69 8.98 -12.03
C GLY A 180 9.15 8.59 -10.62
N GLU A 181 9.01 9.48 -9.65
CA GLU A 181 9.38 9.20 -8.27
C GLU A 181 8.25 8.44 -7.58
N LEU A 182 8.58 7.35 -6.91
CA LEU A 182 7.65 6.59 -6.08
C LEU A 182 7.41 7.35 -4.77
N ILE A 183 6.20 7.86 -4.59
CA ILE A 183 5.84 8.74 -3.45
C ILE A 183 4.96 8.07 -2.40
N GLY A 184 4.41 6.90 -2.69
CA GLY A 184 3.52 6.16 -1.80
C GLY A 184 2.70 5.15 -2.56
N ALA A 185 1.54 4.80 -2.03
CA ALA A 185 0.59 3.91 -2.71
C ALA A 185 -0.85 4.22 -2.29
N LEU A 186 -1.81 3.79 -3.11
CA LEU A 186 -3.22 3.74 -2.76
C LEU A 186 -3.70 2.28 -2.69
N GLY A 187 -4.77 2.06 -1.94
CA GLY A 187 -5.49 0.79 -1.92
C GLY A 187 -6.99 1.03 -1.87
N SER A 188 -7.75 0.19 -2.57
CA SER A 188 -9.20 0.13 -2.44
C SER A 188 -9.68 -1.28 -2.12
N SER A 189 -10.82 -1.36 -1.45
CA SER A 189 -11.47 -2.61 -1.06
C SER A 189 -12.96 -2.36 -0.84
N GLY A 190 -13.80 -3.29 -1.25
CA GLY A 190 -15.25 -3.18 -1.08
C GLY A 190 -16.05 -4.03 -2.04
N ASP A 191 -15.42 -4.54 -3.07
CA ASP A 191 -16.03 -5.42 -4.07
C ASP A 191 -15.13 -6.65 -4.28
N SER A 192 -15.22 -7.34 -5.41
CA SER A 192 -14.27 -8.38 -5.76
C SER A 192 -12.86 -7.79 -5.92
N SER A 193 -11.82 -8.58 -5.65
CA SER A 193 -10.44 -8.08 -5.74
C SER A 193 -10.05 -7.64 -7.17
N CYS A 194 -10.73 -8.15 -8.20
CA CYS A 194 -10.55 -7.68 -9.57
C CYS A 194 -11.13 -6.28 -9.75
N ALA A 195 -12.35 -6.04 -9.28
CA ALA A 195 -12.98 -4.70 -9.30
C ALA A 195 -12.20 -3.71 -8.44
N ASP A 196 -11.75 -4.13 -7.26
CA ASP A 196 -10.89 -3.32 -6.39
C ASP A 196 -9.65 -2.83 -7.17
N HIS A 197 -9.02 -3.71 -7.97
CA HIS A 197 -7.89 -3.32 -8.83
C HIS A 197 -8.29 -2.32 -9.92
N PHE A 198 -9.40 -2.55 -10.63
CA PHE A 198 -9.86 -1.64 -11.69
C PHE A 198 -10.22 -0.27 -11.15
N ILE A 199 -10.90 -0.20 -10.00
CA ILE A 199 -11.24 1.03 -9.31
C ILE A 199 -9.98 1.77 -8.87
N SER A 200 -9.02 1.08 -8.26
CA SER A 200 -7.73 1.67 -7.89
C SER A 200 -6.96 2.19 -9.11
N TRP A 201 -6.97 1.47 -10.22
CA TRP A 201 -6.31 1.89 -11.45
C TRP A 201 -6.88 3.21 -11.99
N ARG A 202 -8.20 3.31 -12.09
CA ARG A 202 -8.88 4.54 -12.51
C ARG A 202 -8.67 5.69 -11.54
N THR A 203 -8.72 5.39 -10.23
CA THR A 203 -8.45 6.38 -9.17
C THR A 203 -7.04 6.95 -9.32
N ARG A 204 -6.02 6.09 -9.46
CA ARG A 204 -4.63 6.50 -9.67
C ARG A 204 -4.45 7.35 -10.93
N ASN A 205 -5.09 6.95 -12.03
CA ASN A 205 -5.06 7.70 -13.29
C ASN A 205 -5.71 9.08 -13.15
N THR A 206 -6.88 9.18 -12.52
CA THR A 206 -7.57 10.46 -12.25
C THR A 206 -6.70 11.40 -11.43
N LEU A 207 -5.97 10.88 -10.46
CA LEU A 207 -5.04 11.62 -9.60
C LEU A 207 -3.73 11.98 -10.31
N LYS A 208 -3.49 11.51 -11.54
CA LYS A 208 -2.24 11.72 -12.32
C LYS A 208 -0.99 11.25 -11.57
N LEU A 209 -1.10 10.12 -10.87
CA LEU A 209 -0.01 9.51 -10.09
C LEU A 209 0.37 8.13 -10.65
N ASP A 210 0.18 7.92 -11.94
CA ASP A 210 0.38 6.69 -12.70
C ASP A 210 1.56 6.75 -13.68
N TYR A 211 2.62 7.52 -13.37
CA TYR A 211 3.86 7.54 -14.17
C TYR A 211 4.71 6.29 -13.87
N VAL A 212 4.14 5.13 -14.18
CA VAL A 212 4.69 3.82 -13.84
C VAL A 212 5.91 3.51 -14.70
N PRO A 213 7.09 3.23 -14.10
CA PRO A 213 8.33 3.00 -14.87
C PRO A 213 8.35 1.64 -15.56
N ALA A 214 8.02 0.59 -14.83
CA ALA A 214 7.89 -0.79 -15.28
C ALA A 214 7.14 -1.60 -14.21
N GLY A 215 6.61 -2.78 -14.57
CA GLY A 215 5.93 -3.69 -13.65
C GLY A 215 5.96 -5.13 -14.16
N LEU A 216 5.41 -6.06 -13.39
CA LEU A 216 5.41 -7.49 -13.69
C LEU A 216 4.11 -7.98 -14.36
N GLY A 217 3.14 -7.11 -14.52
CA GLY A 217 1.89 -7.40 -15.20
C GLY A 217 1.96 -7.20 -16.73
N PRO A 218 0.82 -7.34 -17.41
CA PRO A 218 0.71 -7.09 -18.85
C PRO A 218 1.23 -5.71 -19.25
N ASN A 219 1.76 -5.60 -20.46
CA ASN A 219 2.34 -4.36 -21.02
C ASN A 219 3.52 -3.79 -20.19
N ASN A 220 4.19 -4.63 -19.41
CA ASN A 220 5.31 -4.25 -18.56
C ASN A 220 4.97 -3.14 -17.56
N VAL A 221 3.75 -3.16 -17.03
CA VAL A 221 3.27 -2.30 -15.94
C VAL A 221 2.67 -3.14 -14.83
N ASP A 222 2.16 -2.53 -13.77
CA ASP A 222 1.54 -3.20 -12.63
C ASP A 222 0.05 -3.54 -12.83
N GLN A 223 -0.35 -3.80 -14.08
CA GLN A 223 -1.71 -4.21 -14.39
C GLN A 223 -1.99 -5.62 -13.88
N ILE A 224 -3.25 -5.87 -13.52
CA ILE A 224 -3.71 -7.22 -13.16
C ILE A 224 -3.50 -8.20 -14.32
N ALA A 225 -3.03 -9.40 -13.99
CA ALA A 225 -2.95 -10.54 -14.87
C ALA A 225 -3.79 -11.71 -14.33
N PHE A 226 -4.43 -12.46 -15.20
CA PHE A 226 -5.24 -13.63 -14.84
C PHE A 226 -4.55 -14.96 -15.13
N SER A 227 -3.30 -14.91 -15.56
CA SER A 227 -2.43 -16.06 -15.81
C SER A 227 -0.96 -15.69 -15.66
N GLY A 228 -0.12 -16.71 -15.47
CA GLY A 228 1.33 -16.52 -15.31
C GLY A 228 1.76 -16.36 -13.83
N PRO A 229 3.07 -16.18 -13.59
CA PRO A 229 3.64 -16.23 -12.24
C PRO A 229 3.28 -15.04 -11.35
N TRP A 230 2.85 -13.92 -11.94
CA TRP A 230 2.50 -12.66 -11.24
C TRP A 230 1.01 -12.33 -11.41
N SER A 231 0.16 -13.33 -11.28
CA SER A 231 -1.27 -13.23 -11.54
C SER A 231 -2.11 -13.43 -10.28
N GLN A 232 -3.40 -13.14 -10.41
CA GLN A 232 -4.42 -13.59 -9.47
C GLN A 232 -5.54 -14.33 -10.22
N PRO A 233 -6.36 -15.15 -9.52
CA PRO A 233 -7.53 -15.78 -10.11
C PRO A 233 -8.54 -14.77 -10.65
N VAL A 234 -9.28 -15.19 -11.65
CA VAL A 234 -10.45 -14.48 -12.15
C VAL A 234 -11.52 -14.42 -11.06
N CYS A 235 -12.11 -13.24 -10.84
CA CYS A 235 -13.12 -13.03 -9.81
C CYS A 235 -14.56 -13.32 -10.29
N GLY A 236 -14.71 -13.98 -11.43
CA GLY A 236 -16.01 -14.25 -12.05
C GLY A 236 -15.86 -14.53 -13.56
N ASP A 237 -16.48 -13.70 -14.40
CA ASP A 237 -16.41 -13.86 -15.86
C ASP A 237 -15.13 -13.22 -16.43
N LEU A 238 -14.22 -14.05 -16.93
CA LEU A 238 -12.95 -13.63 -17.55
C LEU A 238 -13.20 -12.67 -18.74
N LYS A 239 -14.18 -12.94 -19.58
CA LYS A 239 -14.47 -12.11 -20.74
C LYS A 239 -14.88 -10.69 -20.32
N ALA A 240 -15.72 -10.58 -19.30
CA ALA A 240 -16.12 -9.28 -18.76
C ALA A 240 -14.93 -8.54 -18.16
N HIS A 241 -14.03 -9.24 -17.45
CA HIS A 241 -12.80 -8.64 -16.93
C HIS A 241 -11.84 -8.18 -18.00
N ASP A 242 -11.64 -8.97 -19.06
CA ASP A 242 -10.81 -8.62 -20.21
C ASP A 242 -11.35 -7.37 -20.93
N GLU A 243 -12.66 -7.21 -21.03
CA GLU A 243 -13.29 -5.99 -21.59
C GLU A 243 -12.99 -4.77 -20.72
N VAL A 244 -13.07 -4.93 -19.39
CA VAL A 244 -12.69 -3.84 -18.47
C VAL A 244 -11.21 -3.48 -18.62
N VAL A 245 -10.32 -4.49 -18.63
CA VAL A 245 -8.87 -4.28 -18.77
C VAL A 245 -8.53 -3.53 -20.06
N LYS A 246 -9.16 -3.89 -21.18
CA LYS A 246 -8.99 -3.18 -22.48
C LYS A 246 -9.45 -1.72 -22.44
N GLY A 247 -10.44 -1.42 -21.59
CA GLY A 247 -10.97 -0.07 -21.40
C GLY A 247 -10.25 0.76 -20.33
N LEU A 248 -9.28 0.19 -19.60
CA LEU A 248 -8.52 0.94 -18.61
C LEU A 248 -7.59 1.97 -19.31
N PRO A 249 -7.44 3.16 -18.74
CA PRO A 249 -6.52 4.15 -19.27
C PRO A 249 -5.07 3.62 -19.22
N ALA A 250 -4.29 3.92 -20.24
CA ALA A 250 -2.86 3.62 -20.23
C ALA A 250 -2.15 4.44 -19.13
N THR A 251 -1.10 3.88 -18.55
CA THR A 251 -0.25 4.61 -17.61
C THR A 251 0.53 5.72 -18.34
N ARG A 252 0.76 6.81 -17.65
CA ARG A 252 1.56 7.94 -18.17
C ARG A 252 3.04 7.57 -18.23
N LYS A 253 3.75 8.23 -19.13
CA LYS A 253 5.21 8.11 -19.23
C LYS A 253 5.89 9.39 -18.76
N VAL A 254 7.00 9.23 -18.08
CA VAL A 254 7.83 10.38 -17.66
C VAL A 254 8.32 11.12 -18.89
N GLY A 255 8.16 12.46 -18.89
CA GLY A 255 8.62 13.31 -19.98
C GLY A 255 7.65 13.45 -21.17
N GLN A 256 6.41 12.97 -21.03
CA GLN A 256 5.33 13.17 -22.02
C GLN A 256 4.24 14.09 -21.49
#